data_96861268242beea00dfab5289fe6b9b9
#
_entry.id   96861268242beea00dfab5289fe6b9b9
#
_cell.length_a   1.000
_cell.length_b   1.000
_cell.length_c   1.000
_cell.angle_alpha   90.00
_cell.angle_beta   90.00
_cell.angle_gamma   90.00
#
_symmetry.space_group_name_H-M   'P 1'
#
loop_
_entity.id
_entity.type
_entity.pdbx_description
1 polymer ?
#
loop_
_entity_poly.entity_id
_entity_poly.type
_entity_poly.pdbx_seq_one_letter_code
_entity_poly.pdbx_strand_id
1 'polypeptide(L)'
;DMVLLNTFGADKMMDAFLVAFKIPNFLRRLFAEGAFAQAFVPVLSEYKSQRGDAEVRDLVSKVAGSLSLILMVITIVAVVAAPLIMWVFAPGFKNDPEKFHLAADMLQITFPYLLLISLTAFAGGILNSYGAFALSSVTPVLLNLVMIASALFLSPHFDIPIMALAWGVLIAGVAQLAVQVPALYNIGMLPRFKVDFADEGVKRIFTLMLPAMFGVSVSQINLLLDTI
;
A
#
# COMPACT_ATOMS: atom_id res chain seq x y z
N ASP A 1 -11.58 14.81 3.22
CA ASP A 1 -10.72 16.01 3.20
C ASP A 1 -11.27 17.16 4.06
N MET A 2 -12.58 17.49 4.00
CA MET A 2 -13.17 18.57 4.83
C MET A 2 -12.95 18.40 6.34
N VAL A 3 -13.09 17.16 6.87
CA VAL A 3 -12.89 16.91 8.30
C VAL A 3 -11.44 17.16 8.69
N LEU A 4 -10.49 16.72 7.89
CA LEU A 4 -9.07 16.92 8.15
C LEU A 4 -8.68 18.39 8.09
N LEU A 5 -9.19 19.13 7.11
CA LEU A 5 -8.96 20.59 6.99
C LEU A 5 -9.59 21.37 8.15
N ASN A 6 -10.77 20.97 8.63
CA ASN A 6 -11.39 21.60 9.77
C ASN A 6 -10.68 21.31 11.11
N THR A 7 -10.05 20.13 11.22
CA THR A 7 -9.38 19.72 12.47
C THR A 7 -7.95 20.28 12.56
N PHE A 8 -7.22 20.33 11.44
CA PHE A 8 -5.80 20.70 11.43
C PHE A 8 -5.52 22.02 10.71
N GLY A 9 -6.51 22.59 10.00
CA GLY A 9 -6.32 23.77 9.17
C GLY A 9 -5.47 23.51 7.91
N ALA A 10 -5.28 24.56 7.11
CA ALA A 10 -4.34 24.59 5.99
C ALA A 10 -3.00 25.13 6.50
N ASP A 11 -2.32 24.39 7.39
CA ASP A 11 -1.08 24.81 8.02
C ASP A 11 0.13 24.02 7.45
N LYS A 12 1.33 24.51 7.75
CA LYS A 12 2.62 23.88 7.39
C LYS A 12 2.70 22.39 7.75
N MET A 13 2.04 21.99 8.85
CA MET A 13 1.99 20.61 9.31
C MET A 13 1.16 19.71 8.39
N MET A 14 0.03 20.23 7.87
CA MET A 14 -0.77 19.50 6.86
C MET A 14 -0.01 19.28 5.57
N ASP A 15 0.74 20.27 5.11
CA ASP A 15 1.61 20.12 3.93
C ASP A 15 2.67 19.03 4.14
N ALA A 16 3.28 18.97 5.35
CA ALA A 16 4.25 17.95 5.69
C ALA A 16 3.64 16.54 5.61
N PHE A 17 2.42 16.35 6.14
CA PHE A 17 1.70 15.09 6.04
C PHE A 17 1.35 14.73 4.59
N LEU A 18 0.81 15.70 3.84
CA LEU A 18 0.41 15.46 2.44
C LEU A 18 1.59 15.02 1.57
N VAL A 19 2.75 15.65 1.74
CA VAL A 19 3.98 15.27 1.01
C VAL A 19 4.49 13.92 1.48
N ALA A 20 4.55 13.66 2.80
CA ALA A 20 4.97 12.38 3.34
C ALA A 20 4.07 11.22 2.88
N PHE A 21 2.75 11.44 2.85
CA PHE A 21 1.80 10.41 2.42
C PHE A 21 1.74 10.25 0.89
N LYS A 22 2.07 11.29 0.12
CA LYS A 22 2.05 11.25 -1.35
C LYS A 22 2.95 10.15 -1.90
N ILE A 23 4.11 9.92 -1.28
CA ILE A 23 5.10 8.93 -1.73
C ILE A 23 4.59 7.49 -1.56
N PRO A 24 4.18 7.02 -0.37
CA PRO A 24 3.60 5.70 -0.21
C PRO A 24 2.33 5.50 -1.04
N ASN A 25 1.50 6.53 -1.18
CA ASN A 25 0.28 6.49 -1.97
C ASN A 25 0.55 6.35 -3.48
N PHE A 26 1.57 7.03 -4.00
CA PHE A 26 2.03 6.85 -5.38
C PHE A 26 2.52 5.42 -5.62
N LEU A 27 3.37 4.89 -4.73
CA LEU A 27 3.87 3.52 -4.82
C LEU A 27 2.72 2.50 -4.69
N ARG A 28 1.74 2.76 -3.85
CA ARG A 28 0.52 1.94 -3.74
C ARG A 28 -0.20 1.84 -5.09
N ARG A 29 -0.41 2.95 -5.78
CA ARG A 29 -1.06 2.96 -7.11
C ARG A 29 -0.23 2.20 -8.13
N LEU A 30 1.09 2.36 -8.09
CA LEU A 30 1.99 1.69 -9.01
C LEU A 30 2.00 0.17 -8.79
N PHE A 31 2.21 -0.27 -7.56
CA PHE A 31 2.36 -1.69 -7.22
C PHE A 31 1.02 -2.41 -7.02
N ALA A 32 0.17 -1.90 -6.15
CA ALA A 32 -1.00 -2.63 -5.68
C ALA A 32 -2.18 -2.57 -6.65
N GLU A 33 -2.49 -1.39 -7.20
CA GLU A 33 -3.66 -1.21 -8.06
C GLU A 33 -3.35 -1.44 -9.54
N GLY A 34 -2.11 -1.25 -9.96
CA GLY A 34 -1.72 -1.32 -11.36
C GLY A 34 -1.00 -2.62 -11.73
N ALA A 35 0.30 -2.61 -11.54
CA ALA A 35 1.18 -3.64 -12.10
C ALA A 35 0.95 -5.04 -11.53
N PHE A 36 0.75 -5.14 -10.20
CA PHE A 36 0.59 -6.43 -9.54
C PHE A 36 -0.72 -7.12 -9.96
N ALA A 37 -1.84 -6.41 -9.93
CA ALA A 37 -3.13 -7.00 -10.32
C ALA A 37 -3.13 -7.46 -11.77
N GLN A 38 -2.52 -6.69 -12.69
CA GLN A 38 -2.41 -7.05 -14.10
C GLN A 38 -1.54 -8.28 -14.34
N ALA A 39 -0.52 -8.50 -13.52
CA ALA A 39 0.37 -9.66 -13.62
C ALA A 39 -0.19 -10.90 -12.90
N PHE A 40 -0.74 -10.72 -11.71
CA PHE A 40 -1.15 -11.80 -10.83
C PHE A 40 -2.46 -12.47 -11.24
N VAL A 41 -3.50 -11.67 -11.55
CA VAL A 41 -4.86 -12.22 -11.81
C VAL A 41 -4.91 -13.16 -12.99
N PRO A 42 -4.26 -12.90 -14.15
CA PRO A 42 -4.25 -13.84 -15.26
C PRO A 42 -3.57 -15.16 -14.92
N VAL A 43 -2.41 -15.12 -14.24
CA VAL A 43 -1.68 -16.33 -13.83
C VAL A 43 -2.48 -17.16 -12.83
N LEU A 44 -3.10 -16.49 -11.84
CA LEU A 44 -3.98 -17.16 -10.89
C LEU A 44 -5.18 -17.84 -11.57
N SER A 45 -5.80 -17.15 -12.52
CA SER A 45 -6.93 -17.68 -13.28
C SER A 45 -6.56 -18.89 -14.14
N GLU A 46 -5.38 -18.87 -14.74
CA GLU A 46 -4.84 -20.00 -15.48
C GLU A 46 -4.59 -21.21 -14.58
N TYR A 47 -3.93 -21.00 -13.42
CA TYR A 47 -3.72 -22.07 -12.45
C TYR A 47 -5.05 -22.66 -11.95
N LYS A 48 -6.03 -21.82 -11.67
CA LYS A 48 -7.35 -22.23 -11.23
C LYS A 48 -8.08 -23.06 -12.28
N SER A 49 -7.93 -22.76 -13.57
CA SER A 49 -8.60 -23.48 -14.66
C SER A 49 -7.89 -24.77 -15.07
N GLN A 50 -6.57 -24.85 -14.89
CA GLN A 50 -5.75 -25.95 -15.45
C GLN A 50 -5.16 -26.88 -14.40
N ARG A 51 -4.94 -26.40 -13.15
CA ARG A 51 -4.11 -27.10 -12.15
C ARG A 51 -4.93 -27.34 -10.92
N GLY A 52 -5.76 -27.57 -10.43
CA GLY A 52 -6.49 -27.86 -9.18
C GLY A 52 -6.11 -26.98 -7.98
N ASP A 53 -6.97 -27.00 -6.98
CA ASP A 53 -6.91 -26.09 -5.80
C ASP A 53 -5.61 -26.21 -4.98
N ALA A 54 -4.99 -27.37 -4.94
CA ALA A 54 -3.76 -27.58 -4.19
C ALA A 54 -2.58 -26.77 -4.77
N GLU A 55 -2.44 -26.75 -6.09
CA GLU A 55 -1.42 -25.99 -6.78
C GLU A 55 -1.69 -24.49 -6.74
N VAL A 56 -2.95 -24.10 -6.80
CA VAL A 56 -3.35 -22.70 -6.58
C VAL A 56 -2.96 -22.21 -5.20
N ARG A 57 -3.21 -23.00 -4.14
CA ARG A 57 -2.80 -22.64 -2.76
C ARG A 57 -1.28 -22.55 -2.60
N ASP A 58 -0.54 -23.43 -3.26
CA ASP A 58 0.93 -23.41 -3.23
C ASP A 58 1.46 -22.15 -3.93
N LEU A 59 0.95 -21.83 -5.14
CA LEU A 59 1.27 -20.59 -5.84
C LEU A 59 0.95 -19.36 -4.98
N VAL A 60 -0.26 -19.27 -4.43
CA VAL A 60 -0.68 -18.18 -3.56
C VAL A 60 0.27 -18.01 -2.36
N SER A 61 0.69 -19.11 -1.75
CA SER A 61 1.62 -19.10 -0.61
C SER A 61 3.02 -18.64 -1.01
N LYS A 62 3.53 -19.06 -2.15
CA LYS A 62 4.84 -18.67 -2.68
C LYS A 62 4.86 -17.22 -3.11
N VAL A 63 3.80 -16.75 -3.78
CA VAL A 63 3.67 -15.35 -4.18
C VAL A 63 3.55 -14.46 -2.95
N ALA A 64 2.72 -14.82 -1.96
CA ALA A 64 2.58 -14.07 -0.72
C ALA A 64 3.92 -13.91 0.02
N GLY A 65 4.69 -14.99 0.16
CA GLY A 65 5.98 -14.96 0.84
C GLY A 65 7.02 -14.15 0.09
N SER A 66 7.15 -14.37 -1.22
CA SER A 66 8.13 -13.68 -2.06
C SER A 66 7.82 -12.18 -2.19
N LEU A 67 6.54 -11.82 -2.38
CA LEU A 67 6.08 -10.43 -2.42
C LEU A 67 6.30 -9.73 -1.07
N SER A 68 5.94 -10.39 0.04
CA SER A 68 6.14 -9.84 1.38
C SER A 68 7.60 -9.59 1.68
N LEU A 69 8.51 -10.49 1.29
CA LEU A 69 9.94 -10.30 1.50
C LEU A 69 10.48 -9.10 0.72
N ILE A 70 10.13 -8.98 -0.57
CA ILE A 70 10.53 -7.83 -1.39
C ILE A 70 10.02 -6.52 -0.79
N LEU A 71 8.73 -6.46 -0.45
CA LEU A 71 8.11 -5.25 0.10
C LEU A 71 8.66 -4.91 1.49
N MET A 72 8.99 -5.92 2.30
CA MET A 72 9.63 -5.71 3.60
C MET A 72 11.02 -5.09 3.45
N VAL A 73 11.84 -5.60 2.52
CA VAL A 73 13.16 -5.03 2.23
C VAL A 73 13.02 -3.58 1.73
N ILE A 74 12.11 -3.33 0.79
CA ILE A 74 11.83 -1.97 0.28
C ILE A 74 11.39 -1.06 1.43
N THR A 75 10.50 -1.53 2.30
CA THR A 75 10.00 -0.77 3.45
C THR A 75 11.13 -0.42 4.42
N ILE A 76 11.97 -1.38 4.79
CA ILE A 76 13.10 -1.13 5.71
C ILE A 76 14.06 -0.12 5.10
N VAL A 77 14.45 -0.30 3.85
CA VAL A 77 15.35 0.63 3.15
C VAL A 77 14.74 2.04 3.09
N ALA A 78 13.46 2.15 2.77
CA ALA A 78 12.80 3.45 2.67
C ALA A 78 12.59 4.14 4.02
N VAL A 79 12.30 3.38 5.08
CA VAL A 79 12.20 3.92 6.45
C VAL A 79 13.54 4.47 6.91
N VAL A 80 14.65 3.74 6.67
CA VAL A 80 16.01 4.22 6.99
C VAL A 80 16.39 5.41 6.12
N ALA A 81 16.04 5.38 4.84
CA ALA A 81 16.34 6.44 3.88
C ALA A 81 15.31 7.59 3.87
N ALA A 82 14.34 7.62 4.78
CA ALA A 82 13.26 8.62 4.76
C ALA A 82 13.76 10.08 4.70
N PRO A 83 14.81 10.50 5.46
CA PRO A 83 15.35 11.85 5.32
C PRO A 83 15.92 12.13 3.93
N LEU A 84 16.58 11.15 3.31
CA LEU A 84 17.13 11.29 1.96
C LEU A 84 16.01 11.37 0.91
N ILE A 85 14.96 10.57 1.07
CA ILE A 85 13.77 10.61 0.21
C ILE A 85 13.12 11.99 0.30
N MET A 86 12.90 12.51 1.52
CA MET A 86 12.34 13.85 1.71
C MET A 86 13.24 14.94 1.13
N TRP A 87 14.58 14.80 1.22
CA TRP A 87 15.50 15.75 0.63
C TRP A 87 15.36 15.84 -0.90
N VAL A 88 15.04 14.74 -1.58
CA VAL A 88 14.85 14.67 -3.04
C VAL A 88 13.44 15.14 -3.44
N PHE A 89 12.40 14.67 -2.75
CA PHE A 89 11.00 14.88 -3.15
C PHE A 89 10.36 16.15 -2.58
N ALA A 90 10.94 16.75 -1.53
CA ALA A 90 10.48 17.98 -0.91
C ALA A 90 11.60 19.04 -0.81
N PRO A 91 12.21 19.46 -1.93
CA PRO A 91 13.31 20.43 -1.88
C PRO A 91 12.92 21.76 -1.25
N GLY A 92 11.63 22.15 -1.32
CA GLY A 92 11.12 23.35 -0.67
C GLY A 92 11.11 23.32 0.86
N PHE A 93 11.25 22.14 1.49
CA PHE A 93 11.27 22.00 2.95
C PHE A 93 12.68 22.22 3.52
N LYS A 94 13.71 22.32 2.69
CA LYS A 94 15.11 22.52 3.13
C LYS A 94 15.31 23.81 3.94
N ASN A 95 14.49 24.82 3.71
CA ASN A 95 14.54 26.11 4.40
C ASN A 95 13.78 26.12 5.72
N ASP A 96 13.04 25.05 6.05
CA ASP A 96 12.28 24.90 7.29
C ASP A 96 12.63 23.52 7.91
N PRO A 97 13.68 23.47 8.78
CA PRO A 97 14.16 22.22 9.36
C PRO A 97 13.09 21.47 10.16
N GLU A 98 12.21 22.20 10.86
CA GLU A 98 11.15 21.61 11.66
C GLU A 98 10.15 20.86 10.77
N LYS A 99 9.68 21.50 9.71
CA LYS A 99 8.79 20.91 8.71
C LYS A 99 9.43 19.71 8.00
N PHE A 100 10.74 19.79 7.71
CA PHE A 100 11.49 18.72 7.08
C PHE A 100 11.58 17.48 7.96
N HIS A 101 11.96 17.66 9.24
CA HIS A 101 12.04 16.54 10.18
C HIS A 101 10.67 15.91 10.42
N LEU A 102 9.63 16.72 10.63
CA LEU A 102 8.27 16.24 10.79
C LEU A 102 7.80 15.40 9.58
N ALA A 103 8.06 15.86 8.36
CA ALA A 103 7.72 15.13 7.16
C ALA A 103 8.50 13.81 7.01
N ALA A 104 9.79 13.79 7.40
CA ALA A 104 10.61 12.58 7.40
C ALA A 104 10.10 11.54 8.42
N ASP A 105 9.74 11.98 9.63
CA ASP A 105 9.19 11.12 10.68
C ASP A 105 7.82 10.55 10.26
N MET A 106 6.97 11.38 9.67
CA MET A 106 5.69 10.92 9.11
C MET A 106 5.88 9.91 7.98
N LEU A 107 6.88 10.12 7.11
CA LEU A 107 7.20 9.17 6.05
C LEU A 107 7.63 7.83 6.61
N GLN A 108 8.46 7.82 7.67
CA GLN A 108 8.87 6.58 8.35
C GLN A 108 7.66 5.78 8.87
N ILE A 109 6.67 6.47 9.44
CA ILE A 109 5.46 5.84 9.98
C ILE A 109 4.52 5.39 8.87
N THR A 110 4.38 6.18 7.81
CA THR A 110 3.43 5.87 6.73
C THR A 110 3.98 4.88 5.70
N PHE A 111 5.30 4.75 5.54
CA PHE A 111 5.88 3.90 4.50
C PHE A 111 5.53 2.41 4.66
N PRO A 112 5.48 1.81 5.88
CA PRO A 112 5.03 0.42 6.07
C PRO A 112 3.61 0.13 5.56
N TYR A 113 2.77 1.16 5.39
CA TYR A 113 1.47 1.03 4.73
C TYR A 113 1.57 0.43 3.32
N LEU A 114 2.68 0.68 2.60
CA LEU A 114 2.89 0.08 1.27
C LEU A 114 2.87 -1.45 1.31
N LEU A 115 3.53 -2.06 2.30
CA LEU A 115 3.51 -3.51 2.50
C LEU A 115 2.07 -4.00 2.76
N LEU A 116 1.38 -3.36 3.69
CA LEU A 116 0.03 -3.76 4.11
C LEU A 116 -0.99 -3.63 2.98
N ILE A 117 -0.97 -2.51 2.26
CA ILE A 117 -1.92 -2.28 1.16
C ILE A 117 -1.62 -3.17 -0.05
N SER A 118 -0.36 -3.50 -0.30
CA SER A 118 0.00 -4.42 -1.38
C SER A 118 -0.47 -5.85 -1.07
N LEU A 119 -0.35 -6.29 0.18
CA LEU A 119 -0.92 -7.57 0.62
C LEU A 119 -2.45 -7.55 0.61
N THR A 120 -3.06 -6.42 0.92
CA THR A 120 -4.52 -6.21 0.79
C THR A 120 -4.97 -6.32 -0.66
N ALA A 121 -4.24 -5.72 -1.61
CA ALA A 121 -4.55 -5.85 -3.03
C ALA A 121 -4.34 -7.28 -3.55
N PHE A 122 -3.30 -7.96 -3.08
CA PHE A 122 -3.08 -9.38 -3.35
C PHE A 122 -4.24 -10.24 -2.85
N ALA A 123 -4.66 -10.07 -1.61
CA ALA A 123 -5.81 -10.74 -1.02
C ALA A 123 -7.10 -10.44 -1.79
N GLY A 124 -7.32 -9.18 -2.15
CA GLY A 124 -8.46 -8.76 -2.99
C GLY A 124 -8.45 -9.41 -4.37
N GLY A 125 -7.29 -9.56 -5.00
CA GLY A 125 -7.14 -10.27 -6.28
C GLY A 125 -7.55 -11.74 -6.18
N ILE A 126 -7.18 -12.43 -5.09
CA ILE A 126 -7.63 -13.80 -4.83
C ILE A 126 -9.15 -13.81 -4.63
N LEU A 127 -9.67 -12.99 -3.72
CA LEU A 127 -11.10 -12.93 -3.41
C LEU A 127 -11.96 -12.64 -4.64
N ASN A 128 -11.54 -11.71 -5.48
CA ASN A 128 -12.20 -11.39 -6.74
C ASN A 128 -12.22 -12.58 -7.70
N SER A 129 -11.14 -13.35 -7.78
CA SER A 129 -11.08 -14.57 -8.60
C SER A 129 -12.01 -15.68 -8.11
N TYR A 130 -12.44 -15.61 -6.85
CA TYR A 130 -13.43 -16.51 -6.26
C TYR A 130 -14.84 -15.87 -6.11
N GLY A 131 -15.07 -14.71 -6.73
CA GLY A 131 -16.39 -14.06 -6.77
C GLY A 131 -16.74 -13.23 -5.53
N ALA A 132 -15.82 -13.02 -4.61
CA ALA A 132 -16.01 -12.24 -3.37
C ALA A 132 -15.61 -10.76 -3.54
N PHE A 133 -16.26 -10.05 -4.47
CA PHE A 133 -15.91 -8.68 -4.86
C PHE A 133 -16.19 -7.62 -3.79
N ALA A 134 -17.18 -7.85 -2.93
CA ALA A 134 -17.64 -6.84 -1.97
C ALA A 134 -16.55 -6.37 -1.01
N LEU A 135 -15.68 -7.28 -0.54
CA LEU A 135 -14.63 -6.96 0.42
C LEU A 135 -13.51 -6.08 -0.15
N SER A 136 -13.12 -6.32 -1.40
CA SER A 136 -12.14 -5.46 -2.06
C SER A 136 -12.67 -4.04 -2.29
N SER A 137 -13.98 -3.89 -2.50
CA SER A 137 -14.63 -2.58 -2.71
C SER A 137 -14.77 -1.76 -1.42
N VAL A 138 -14.78 -2.39 -0.25
CA VAL A 138 -14.86 -1.71 1.06
C VAL A 138 -13.51 -1.14 1.51
N THR A 139 -12.42 -1.63 0.97
CA THR A 139 -11.05 -1.24 1.37
C THR A 139 -10.80 0.29 1.37
N PRO A 140 -11.17 1.07 0.32
CA PRO A 140 -10.98 2.52 0.35
C PRO A 140 -11.82 3.25 1.41
N VAL A 141 -13.01 2.71 1.71
CA VAL A 141 -13.91 3.27 2.73
C VAL A 141 -13.28 3.12 4.12
N LEU A 142 -12.66 1.97 4.40
CA LEU A 142 -11.96 1.75 5.67
C LEU A 142 -10.82 2.73 5.88
N LEU A 143 -10.03 3.06 4.85
CA LEU A 143 -8.98 4.08 4.96
C LEU A 143 -9.58 5.42 5.43
N ASN A 144 -10.64 5.88 4.79
CA ASN A 144 -11.27 7.15 5.12
C ASN A 144 -11.86 7.14 6.54
N LEU A 145 -12.54 6.07 6.94
CA LEU A 145 -13.12 5.95 8.28
C LEU A 145 -12.04 5.97 9.37
N VAL A 146 -10.95 5.21 9.18
CA VAL A 146 -9.84 5.18 10.13
C VAL A 146 -9.12 6.52 10.19
N MET A 147 -8.93 7.20 9.05
CA MET A 147 -8.33 8.53 9.01
C MET A 147 -9.18 9.56 9.78
N ILE A 148 -10.50 9.56 9.59
CA ILE A 148 -11.42 10.43 10.33
C ILE A 148 -11.38 10.09 11.82
N ALA A 149 -11.45 8.81 12.18
CA ALA A 149 -11.36 8.38 13.57
C ALA A 149 -10.03 8.79 14.21
N SER A 150 -8.92 8.66 13.50
CA SER A 150 -7.60 9.08 13.98
C SER A 150 -7.52 10.60 14.19
N ALA A 151 -8.09 11.38 13.29
CA ALA A 151 -8.15 12.84 13.43
C ALA A 151 -8.97 13.28 14.65
N LEU A 152 -10.07 12.59 14.95
CA LEU A 152 -10.98 12.99 16.04
C LEU A 152 -10.55 12.42 17.41
N PHE A 153 -10.11 11.17 17.45
CA PHE A 153 -9.89 10.46 18.72
C PHE A 153 -8.40 10.29 19.06
N LEU A 154 -7.52 10.19 18.06
CA LEU A 154 -6.11 9.94 18.30
C LEU A 154 -5.30 11.23 18.40
N SER A 155 -5.66 12.25 17.63
CA SER A 155 -4.98 13.56 17.59
C SER A 155 -4.79 14.20 18.96
N PRO A 156 -5.77 14.20 19.91
CA PRO A 156 -5.57 14.81 21.23
C PRO A 156 -4.51 14.14 22.12
N HIS A 157 -4.03 12.94 21.73
CA HIS A 157 -3.06 12.17 22.51
C HIS A 157 -1.61 12.38 22.05
N PHE A 158 -1.39 13.19 21.00
CA PHE A 158 -0.06 13.49 20.47
C PHE A 158 0.33 14.93 20.77
N ASP A 159 1.59 15.14 21.15
CA ASP A 159 2.17 16.49 21.29
C ASP A 159 2.09 17.28 19.98
N ILE A 160 2.26 16.59 18.86
CA ILE A 160 2.05 17.10 17.50
C ILE A 160 0.81 16.41 16.93
N PRO A 161 -0.38 17.03 17.00
CA PRO A 161 -1.66 16.39 16.67
C PRO A 161 -1.73 15.76 15.28
N ILE A 162 -1.06 16.34 14.29
CA ILE A 162 -1.04 15.85 12.90
C ILE A 162 -0.37 14.47 12.77
N MET A 163 0.51 14.07 13.71
CA MET A 163 1.12 12.74 13.74
C MET A 163 0.09 11.60 13.83
N ALA A 164 -1.09 11.91 14.40
CA ALA A 164 -2.21 10.97 14.44
C ALA A 164 -2.65 10.51 13.04
N LEU A 165 -2.48 11.35 12.02
CA LEU A 165 -2.82 10.97 10.65
C LEU A 165 -1.81 9.96 10.07
N ALA A 166 -0.52 10.12 10.37
CA ALA A 166 0.50 9.15 9.95
C ALA A 166 0.24 7.77 10.56
N TRP A 167 -0.06 7.72 11.85
CA TRP A 167 -0.48 6.49 12.52
C TRP A 167 -1.83 5.98 12.01
N GLY A 168 -2.76 6.88 11.69
CA GLY A 168 -4.04 6.54 11.07
C GLY A 168 -3.90 5.78 9.76
N VAL A 169 -2.95 6.19 8.91
CA VAL A 169 -2.63 5.48 7.66
C VAL A 169 -2.16 4.06 7.94
N LEU A 170 -1.25 3.88 8.92
CA LEU A 170 -0.73 2.55 9.27
C LEU A 170 -1.83 1.65 9.86
N ILE A 171 -2.63 2.19 10.80
CA ILE A 171 -3.77 1.48 11.39
C ILE A 171 -4.78 1.09 10.31
N ALA A 172 -5.06 1.98 9.37
CA ALA A 172 -5.93 1.69 8.24
C ALA A 172 -5.41 0.52 7.39
N GLY A 173 -4.11 0.48 7.11
CA GLY A 173 -3.50 -0.63 6.38
C GLY A 173 -3.67 -1.98 7.09
N VAL A 174 -3.48 -2.00 8.41
CA VAL A 174 -3.73 -3.21 9.22
C VAL A 174 -5.21 -3.60 9.18
N ALA A 175 -6.13 -2.65 9.36
CA ALA A 175 -7.56 -2.90 9.31
C ALA A 175 -8.02 -3.43 7.94
N GLN A 176 -7.52 -2.84 6.85
CA GLN A 176 -7.84 -3.24 5.49
C GLN A 176 -7.41 -4.68 5.18
N LEU A 177 -6.21 -5.07 5.63
CA LEU A 177 -5.74 -6.45 5.48
C LEU A 177 -6.52 -7.40 6.39
N ALA A 178 -6.73 -7.03 7.65
CA ALA A 178 -7.41 -7.86 8.64
C ALA A 178 -8.85 -8.23 8.24
N VAL A 179 -9.60 -7.32 7.64
CA VAL A 179 -10.98 -7.56 7.15
C VAL A 179 -11.02 -8.62 6.05
N GLN A 180 -9.96 -8.80 5.27
CA GLN A 180 -9.92 -9.78 4.18
C GLN A 180 -9.49 -11.18 4.65
N VAL A 181 -8.78 -11.30 5.77
CA VAL A 181 -8.27 -12.59 6.29
C VAL A 181 -9.37 -13.62 6.52
N PRO A 182 -10.51 -13.30 7.18
CA PRO A 182 -11.59 -14.28 7.38
C PRO A 182 -12.17 -14.81 6.06
N ALA A 183 -12.28 -13.95 5.05
CA ALA A 183 -12.81 -14.36 3.76
C ALA A 183 -11.82 -15.29 3.01
N LEU A 184 -10.52 -15.00 3.06
CA LEU A 184 -9.48 -15.89 2.53
C LEU A 184 -9.49 -17.26 3.23
N TYR A 185 -9.71 -17.26 4.54
CA TYR A 185 -9.84 -18.49 5.31
C TYR A 185 -11.05 -19.31 4.88
N ASN A 186 -12.20 -18.67 4.70
CA ASN A 186 -13.46 -19.32 4.31
C ASN A 186 -13.40 -19.97 2.92
N ILE A 187 -12.66 -19.37 1.96
CA ILE A 187 -12.45 -19.97 0.65
C ILE A 187 -11.25 -20.94 0.61
N GLY A 188 -10.58 -21.17 1.75
CA GLY A 188 -9.44 -22.07 1.87
C GLY A 188 -8.17 -21.58 1.18
N MET A 189 -8.06 -20.27 0.89
CA MET A 189 -6.93 -19.64 0.18
C MET A 189 -6.08 -18.75 1.08
N LEU A 190 -6.13 -18.95 2.39
CA LEU A 190 -5.24 -18.24 3.31
C LEU A 190 -3.78 -18.65 3.04
N PRO A 191 -2.89 -17.72 2.65
CA PRO A 191 -1.52 -18.04 2.28
C PRO A 191 -0.70 -18.52 3.48
N ARG A 192 0.12 -19.54 3.26
CA ARG A 192 1.22 -19.90 4.15
C ARG A 192 2.47 -19.25 3.57
N PHE A 193 3.00 -18.20 4.16
CA PHE A 193 4.12 -17.44 3.62
C PHE A 193 5.33 -18.33 3.32
N LYS A 194 5.51 -18.67 2.06
CA LYS A 194 6.64 -19.44 1.52
C LYS A 194 7.42 -18.55 0.57
N VAL A 195 8.73 -18.44 0.75
CA VAL A 195 9.59 -17.70 -0.19
C VAL A 195 10.17 -18.67 -1.19
N ASP A 196 9.78 -18.53 -2.46
CA ASP A 196 10.31 -19.34 -3.54
C ASP A 196 10.35 -18.52 -4.86
N PHE A 197 11.48 -17.87 -5.08
CA PHE A 197 11.72 -17.12 -6.33
C PHE A 197 12.07 -18.03 -7.52
N ALA A 198 12.34 -19.32 -7.28
CA ALA A 198 12.65 -20.27 -8.33
C ALA A 198 11.39 -20.85 -8.99
N ASP A 199 10.25 -20.75 -8.34
CA ASP A 199 8.96 -21.22 -8.85
C ASP A 199 8.59 -20.52 -10.17
N GLU A 200 8.09 -21.29 -11.13
CA GLU A 200 7.76 -20.82 -12.48
C GLU A 200 6.63 -19.77 -12.45
N GLY A 201 5.58 -20.00 -11.67
CA GLY A 201 4.46 -19.08 -11.52
C GLY A 201 4.87 -17.75 -10.87
N VAL A 202 5.71 -17.82 -9.83
CA VAL A 202 6.27 -16.64 -9.17
C VAL A 202 7.12 -15.83 -10.13
N LYS A 203 8.05 -16.46 -10.85
CA LYS A 203 8.89 -15.79 -11.87
C LYS A 203 8.04 -15.13 -12.94
N ARG A 204 7.02 -15.83 -13.43
CA ARG A 204 6.13 -15.32 -14.47
C ARG A 204 5.39 -14.06 -13.99
N ILE A 205 4.86 -14.06 -12.75
CA ILE A 205 4.18 -12.90 -12.18
C ILE A 205 5.13 -11.70 -12.10
N PHE A 206 6.33 -11.87 -11.53
CA PHE A 206 7.29 -10.77 -11.42
C PHE A 206 7.79 -10.27 -12.77
N THR A 207 7.96 -11.15 -13.76
CA THR A 207 8.33 -10.76 -15.12
C THR A 207 7.23 -9.93 -15.80
N LEU A 208 5.96 -10.28 -15.60
CA LEU A 208 4.83 -9.53 -16.13
C LEU A 208 4.60 -8.19 -15.37
N MET A 209 5.00 -8.11 -14.11
CA MET A 209 4.91 -6.86 -13.35
C MET A 209 5.78 -5.74 -13.94
N LEU A 210 6.98 -6.04 -14.40
CA LEU A 210 7.92 -5.03 -14.90
C LEU A 210 7.33 -4.16 -16.02
N PRO A 211 6.84 -4.70 -17.14
CA PRO A 211 6.23 -3.89 -18.20
C PRO A 211 4.93 -3.21 -17.72
N ALA A 212 4.15 -3.86 -16.86
CA ALA A 212 2.95 -3.26 -16.27
C ALA A 212 3.27 -2.04 -15.40
N MET A 213 4.36 -2.07 -14.63
CA MET A 213 4.84 -0.92 -13.85
C MET A 213 5.19 0.26 -14.75
N PHE A 214 5.86 0.03 -15.87
CA PHE A 214 6.15 1.10 -16.83
C PHE A 214 4.88 1.71 -17.41
N GLY A 215 3.91 0.90 -17.82
CA GLY A 215 2.63 1.38 -18.35
C GLY A 215 1.85 2.24 -17.35
N VAL A 216 1.77 1.80 -16.09
CA VAL A 216 1.11 2.55 -15.01
C VAL A 216 1.88 3.83 -14.68
N SER A 217 3.23 3.79 -14.68
CA SER A 217 4.07 4.96 -14.41
C SER A 217 3.83 6.08 -15.43
N VAL A 218 3.77 5.74 -16.70
CA VAL A 218 3.50 6.73 -17.78
C VAL A 218 2.14 7.39 -17.58
N SER A 219 1.11 6.60 -17.27
CA SER A 219 -0.24 7.13 -17.01
C SER A 219 -0.28 8.06 -15.80
N GLN A 220 0.45 7.72 -14.73
CA GLN A 220 0.51 8.55 -13.52
C GLN A 220 1.31 9.84 -13.73
N ILE A 221 2.37 9.80 -14.54
CA ILE A 221 3.15 11.00 -14.90
C ILE A 221 2.29 11.95 -15.75
N ASN A 222 1.54 11.43 -16.71
CA ASN A 222 0.62 12.27 -17.50
C ASN A 222 -0.42 12.96 -16.62
N LEU A 223 -1.04 12.25 -15.67
CA LEU A 223 -1.96 12.84 -14.69
C LEU A 223 -1.32 13.93 -13.83
N LEU A 224 -0.04 13.80 -13.50
CA LEU A 224 0.70 14.83 -12.76
C LEU A 224 0.99 16.05 -13.64
N LEU A 225 1.30 15.86 -14.92
CA LEU A 225 1.57 16.95 -15.86
C LEU A 225 0.30 17.71 -16.25
N ASP A 226 -0.84 17.02 -16.35
CA ASP A 226 -2.14 17.66 -16.66
C ASP A 226 -2.69 18.48 -15.47
N THR A 227 -2.07 18.39 -14.29
CA THR A 227 -2.50 19.10 -13.07
C THR A 227 -1.65 20.33 -12.77
N ILE A 228 -0.64 20.63 -13.60
CA ILE A 228 0.24 21.79 -13.52
C ILE A 228 -0.22 22.84 -14.53
#